data_fcf6fd525ff0016b9b71e67e21063ef1
#
_entry.id   fcf6fd525ff0016b9b71e67e21063ef1
#
_cell.length_a   1.000
_cell.length_b   1.000
_cell.length_c   1.000
_cell.angle_alpha   90.00
_cell.angle_beta   90.00
_cell.angle_gamma   90.00
#
_symmetry.space_group_name_H-M   'P 1'
#
loop_
_entity.id
_entity.type
_entity.pdbx_description
1 polymer ?
#
loop_
_entity_poly.entity_id
_entity_poly.type
_entity_poly.pdbx_seq_one_letter_code
_entity_poly.pdbx_strand_id
1 'polypeptide(L)'
;DLINEGCDINTLKVADITTRAGIGKGTAYEYFSSKEEIISSSILFHMQKCVEELKEITKSEKSFHEKIDSIMDFIDKHVHEKQGVFFLIKIIMESYEIPKKMQDEYERIWHRCCEKERNEILDSIVADGVREGLVREENVFLRRAAVETQLSVYFMYRIAAEKKLEIDLESDFLREYIYRNLLKLLG
;
A
#
# COMPACT_ATOMS: atom_id res chain seq x y z
N ASP A 1 9.40 -10.67 7.64
CA ASP A 1 9.02 -11.84 8.43
C ASP A 1 8.86 -11.50 9.91
N LEU A 2 9.94 -11.12 10.64
CA LEU A 2 9.88 -10.85 12.10
C LEU A 2 8.77 -9.87 12.51
N ILE A 3 8.57 -8.82 11.73
CA ILE A 3 7.50 -7.83 11.95
C ILE A 3 6.12 -8.47 11.73
N ASN A 4 5.97 -9.29 10.71
CA ASN A 4 4.72 -10.01 10.43
C ASN A 4 4.42 -11.05 11.52
N GLU A 5 5.46 -11.58 12.17
CA GLU A 5 5.36 -12.48 13.32
C GLU A 5 5.05 -11.74 14.65
N GLY A 6 4.90 -10.42 14.62
CA GLY A 6 4.52 -9.61 15.77
C GLY A 6 5.69 -9.01 16.56
N CYS A 7 6.92 -9.09 16.04
CA CYS A 7 8.06 -8.46 16.70
C CYS A 7 7.94 -6.93 16.65
N ASP A 8 8.10 -6.28 17.81
CA ASP A 8 8.13 -4.82 17.87
C ASP A 8 9.43 -4.27 17.27
N ILE A 9 9.28 -3.39 16.28
CA ILE A 9 10.38 -2.70 15.60
C ILE A 9 11.34 -2.01 16.58
N ASN A 10 10.83 -1.41 17.65
CA ASN A 10 11.63 -0.65 18.59
C ASN A 10 12.57 -1.57 19.40
N THR A 11 12.08 -2.74 19.78
CA THR A 11 12.84 -3.72 20.57
C THR A 11 13.67 -4.69 19.73
N LEU A 12 13.40 -4.80 18.43
CA LEU A 12 14.09 -5.68 17.48
C LEU A 12 15.59 -5.36 17.42
N LYS A 13 16.44 -6.37 17.54
CA LYS A 13 17.90 -6.22 17.48
C LYS A 13 18.45 -6.70 16.14
N VAL A 14 19.58 -6.12 15.69
CA VAL A 14 20.26 -6.59 14.47
C VAL A 14 20.63 -8.07 14.56
N ALA A 15 20.91 -8.58 15.78
CA ALA A 15 21.16 -10.00 15.99
C ALA A 15 19.97 -10.89 15.59
N ASP A 16 18.76 -10.45 15.92
CA ASP A 16 17.54 -11.21 15.63
C ASP A 16 17.31 -11.26 14.12
N ILE A 17 17.52 -10.11 13.44
CA ILE A 17 17.41 -9.98 11.99
C ILE A 17 18.43 -10.86 11.28
N THR A 18 19.71 -10.80 11.70
CA THR A 18 20.78 -11.54 11.05
C THR A 18 20.70 -13.04 11.31
N THR A 19 20.26 -13.44 12.49
CA THR A 19 19.99 -14.86 12.82
C THR A 19 18.85 -15.38 11.93
N ARG A 20 17.77 -14.62 11.77
CA ARG A 20 16.65 -15.01 10.90
C ARG A 20 17.06 -15.09 9.43
N ALA A 21 17.95 -14.20 8.97
CA ALA A 21 18.48 -14.18 7.62
C ALA A 21 19.58 -15.22 7.37
N GLY A 22 20.07 -15.92 8.39
CA GLY A 22 21.15 -16.90 8.28
C GLY A 22 22.52 -16.28 7.97
N ILE A 23 22.75 -14.99 8.34
CA ILE A 23 24.00 -14.28 8.10
C ILE A 23 24.61 -13.76 9.41
N GLY A 24 25.92 -13.43 9.37
CA GLY A 24 26.60 -12.80 10.50
C GLY A 24 26.27 -11.30 10.63
N LYS A 25 26.38 -10.76 11.86
CA LYS A 25 26.25 -9.29 12.08
C LYS A 25 27.26 -8.50 11.26
N GLY A 26 28.50 -8.99 11.12
CA GLY A 26 29.55 -8.36 10.32
C GLY A 26 29.08 -8.16 8.89
N THR A 27 28.55 -9.23 8.28
CA THR A 27 28.01 -9.19 6.91
C THR A 27 26.89 -8.16 6.77
N ALA A 28 25.97 -8.08 7.74
CA ALA A 28 24.91 -7.08 7.67
C ALA A 28 25.47 -5.64 7.69
N TYR A 29 26.48 -5.38 8.52
CA TYR A 29 27.12 -4.07 8.61
C TYR A 29 28.05 -3.70 7.45
N GLU A 30 28.40 -4.65 6.58
CA GLU A 30 29.05 -4.38 5.28
C GLU A 30 28.10 -3.69 4.29
N TYR A 31 26.78 -3.94 4.41
CA TYR A 31 25.76 -3.39 3.50
C TYR A 31 24.92 -2.28 4.11
N PHE A 32 24.75 -2.26 5.43
CA PHE A 32 23.89 -1.32 6.14
C PHE A 32 24.61 -0.67 7.30
N SER A 33 24.51 0.64 7.43
CA SER A 33 25.20 1.38 8.50
C SER A 33 24.49 1.30 9.85
N SER A 34 23.21 0.92 9.88
CA SER A 34 22.39 0.89 11.10
C SER A 34 21.22 -0.09 11.01
N LYS A 35 20.60 -0.38 12.16
CA LYS A 35 19.36 -1.15 12.24
C LYS A 35 18.23 -0.47 11.46
N GLU A 36 18.14 0.82 11.60
CA GLU A 36 17.11 1.65 10.94
C GLU A 36 17.25 1.54 9.41
N GLU A 37 18.47 1.51 8.90
CA GLU A 37 18.71 1.34 7.46
C GLU A 37 18.32 -0.06 6.96
N ILE A 38 18.57 -1.12 7.74
CA ILE A 38 18.11 -2.47 7.40
C ILE A 38 16.58 -2.50 7.31
N ILE A 39 15.90 -1.92 8.29
CA ILE A 39 14.44 -1.93 8.37
C ILE A 39 13.85 -1.09 7.23
N SER A 40 14.33 0.14 7.03
CA SER A 40 13.82 1.03 5.97
C SER A 40 14.05 0.44 4.57
N SER A 41 15.21 -0.16 4.31
CA SER A 41 15.50 -0.83 3.04
C SER A 41 14.59 -2.03 2.79
N SER A 42 14.29 -2.80 3.84
CA SER A 42 13.34 -3.93 3.74
C SER A 42 11.92 -3.45 3.41
N ILE A 43 11.46 -2.40 4.07
CA ILE A 43 10.15 -1.80 3.82
C ILE A 43 10.05 -1.32 2.37
N LEU A 44 11.09 -0.57 1.90
CA LEU A 44 11.15 -0.09 0.53
C LEU A 44 11.11 -1.19 -0.52
N PHE A 45 11.85 -2.26 -0.29
CA PHE A 45 11.83 -3.42 -1.16
C PHE A 45 10.42 -4.01 -1.31
N HIS A 46 9.67 -4.10 -0.21
CA HIS A 46 8.28 -4.56 -0.26
C HIS A 46 7.36 -3.55 -0.95
N MET A 47 7.56 -2.25 -0.71
CA MET A 47 6.80 -1.20 -1.40
C MET A 47 7.00 -1.25 -2.91
N GLN A 48 8.25 -1.42 -3.38
CA GLN A 48 8.53 -1.54 -4.81
C GLN A 48 7.82 -2.74 -5.43
N LYS A 49 7.81 -3.89 -4.75
CA LYS A 49 7.04 -5.06 -5.20
C LYS A 49 5.55 -4.80 -5.32
N CYS A 50 4.97 -4.12 -4.33
CA CYS A 50 3.55 -3.74 -4.37
C CYS A 50 3.25 -2.80 -5.55
N VAL A 51 4.13 -1.83 -5.81
CA VAL A 51 4.00 -0.92 -6.96
C VAL A 51 4.10 -1.67 -8.28
N GLU A 52 5.04 -2.60 -8.41
CA GLU A 52 5.17 -3.44 -9.61
C GLU A 52 3.91 -4.28 -9.84
N GLU A 53 3.35 -4.93 -8.82
CA GLU A 53 2.12 -5.70 -8.91
C GLU A 53 0.92 -4.83 -9.31
N LEU A 54 0.78 -3.62 -8.73
CA LEU A 54 -0.24 -2.66 -9.14
C LEU A 54 -0.07 -2.20 -10.59
N LYS A 55 1.15 -1.96 -11.04
CA LYS A 55 1.44 -1.62 -12.45
C LYS A 55 1.01 -2.74 -13.40
N GLU A 56 1.21 -4.00 -13.04
CA GLU A 56 0.74 -5.13 -13.86
C GLU A 56 -0.79 -5.19 -13.94
N ILE A 57 -1.48 -4.94 -12.83
CA ILE A 57 -2.95 -4.82 -12.83
C ILE A 57 -3.40 -3.72 -13.78
N THR A 58 -2.78 -2.53 -13.71
CA THR A 58 -3.20 -1.38 -14.50
C THR A 58 -2.87 -1.49 -15.98
N LYS A 59 -1.82 -2.22 -16.35
CA LYS A 59 -1.45 -2.49 -17.76
C LYS A 59 -2.28 -3.60 -18.40
N SER A 60 -3.02 -4.38 -17.63
CA SER A 60 -3.85 -5.46 -18.17
C SER A 60 -4.97 -4.91 -19.06
N GLU A 61 -5.45 -5.73 -20.00
CA GLU A 61 -6.58 -5.40 -20.89
C GLU A 61 -7.95 -5.58 -20.22
N LYS A 62 -8.03 -5.30 -18.92
CA LYS A 62 -9.27 -5.34 -18.15
C LYS A 62 -10.04 -4.03 -18.32
N SER A 63 -11.36 -4.09 -18.16
CA SER A 63 -12.23 -2.93 -18.06
C SER A 63 -11.93 -2.10 -16.81
N PHE A 64 -12.41 -0.86 -16.79
CA PHE A 64 -12.29 0.01 -15.61
C PHE A 64 -12.81 -0.67 -14.34
N HIS A 65 -13.99 -1.31 -14.41
CA HIS A 65 -14.57 -2.07 -13.29
C HIS A 65 -13.66 -3.20 -12.82
N GLU A 66 -13.24 -4.06 -13.74
CA GLU A 66 -12.37 -5.20 -13.40
C GLU A 66 -11.00 -4.77 -12.83
N LYS A 67 -10.48 -3.61 -13.21
CA LYS A 67 -9.26 -3.07 -12.61
C LYS A 67 -9.50 -2.60 -11.18
N ILE A 68 -10.59 -1.90 -10.92
CA ILE A 68 -10.98 -1.50 -9.56
C ILE A 68 -11.14 -2.73 -8.67
N ASP A 69 -11.82 -3.77 -9.13
CA ASP A 69 -11.96 -5.04 -8.39
C ASP A 69 -10.60 -5.72 -8.16
N SER A 70 -9.74 -5.77 -9.18
CA SER A 70 -8.41 -6.36 -9.05
C SER A 70 -7.53 -5.61 -8.03
N ILE A 71 -7.71 -4.29 -7.88
CA ILE A 71 -7.02 -3.50 -6.86
C ILE A 71 -7.60 -3.80 -5.47
N MET A 72 -8.91 -4.02 -5.36
CA MET A 72 -9.50 -4.45 -4.09
C MET A 72 -9.01 -5.86 -3.70
N ASP A 73 -8.88 -6.79 -4.65
CA ASP A 73 -8.29 -8.11 -4.41
C ASP A 73 -6.82 -8.01 -3.99
N PHE A 74 -6.06 -7.09 -4.60
CA PHE A 74 -4.71 -6.76 -4.18
C PHE A 74 -4.66 -6.25 -2.73
N ILE A 75 -5.59 -5.36 -2.34
CA ILE A 75 -5.71 -4.88 -0.96
C ILE A 75 -6.01 -6.04 -0.01
N ASP A 76 -6.95 -6.93 -0.36
CA ASP A 76 -7.32 -8.10 0.44
C ASP A 76 -6.12 -9.00 0.72
N LYS A 77 -5.39 -9.35 -0.35
CA LYS A 77 -4.19 -10.18 -0.28
C LYS A 77 -3.15 -9.57 0.68
N HIS A 78 -2.80 -8.30 0.46
CA HIS A 78 -1.72 -7.67 1.21
C HIS A 78 -2.08 -7.32 2.65
N VAL A 79 -3.34 -6.99 2.94
CA VAL A 79 -3.82 -6.82 4.33
C VAL A 79 -3.76 -8.14 5.07
N HIS A 80 -4.20 -9.23 4.45
CA HIS A 80 -4.17 -10.56 5.08
C HIS A 80 -2.72 -11.05 5.32
N GLU A 81 -1.84 -10.87 4.36
CA GLU A 81 -0.44 -11.27 4.44
C GLU A 81 0.42 -10.35 5.33
N LYS A 82 -0.15 -9.27 5.89
CA LYS A 82 0.52 -8.27 6.74
C LYS A 82 1.79 -7.68 6.13
N GLN A 83 1.83 -7.55 4.80
CA GLN A 83 3.04 -7.12 4.10
C GLN A 83 3.33 -5.62 4.19
N GLY A 84 4.58 -5.30 4.33
CA GLY A 84 5.32 -4.03 4.40
C GLY A 84 4.58 -2.67 4.34
N VAL A 85 3.89 -2.34 3.24
CA VAL A 85 3.17 -1.06 3.06
C VAL A 85 2.01 -0.93 4.05
N PHE A 86 1.24 -2.01 4.22
CA PHE A 86 0.11 -2.05 5.15
C PHE A 86 0.57 -2.01 6.60
N PHE A 87 1.76 -2.56 6.87
CA PHE A 87 2.39 -2.43 8.19
C PHE A 87 2.80 -0.98 8.48
N LEU A 88 3.34 -0.25 7.51
CA LEU A 88 3.65 1.18 7.67
C LEU A 88 2.40 2.02 7.91
N ILE A 89 1.34 1.79 7.15
CA ILE A 89 0.07 2.47 7.36
C ILE A 89 -0.49 2.12 8.74
N LYS A 90 -0.39 0.86 9.17
CA LYS A 90 -0.74 0.44 10.51
C LYS A 90 0.07 1.18 11.58
N ILE A 91 1.40 1.28 11.43
CA ILE A 91 2.27 2.04 12.35
C ILE A 91 1.85 3.51 12.41
N ILE A 92 1.61 4.15 11.26
CA ILE A 92 1.17 5.55 11.18
C ILE A 92 -0.17 5.73 11.88
N MET A 93 -1.10 4.80 11.70
CA MET A 93 -2.44 4.86 12.30
C MET A 93 -2.45 4.52 13.80
N GLU A 94 -1.52 3.70 14.29
CA GLU A 94 -1.42 3.29 15.69
C GLU A 94 -0.55 4.22 16.53
N SER A 95 -0.15 5.39 15.99
CA SER A 95 0.67 6.41 16.69
C SER A 95 2.01 5.86 17.23
N TYR A 96 2.61 4.90 16.53
CA TYR A 96 3.97 4.47 16.83
C TYR A 96 4.93 5.63 16.55
N GLU A 97 5.78 5.96 17.51
CA GLU A 97 6.91 6.87 17.30
C GLU A 97 7.91 6.21 16.33
N ILE A 98 7.77 6.51 15.04
CA ILE A 98 8.77 6.12 14.06
C ILE A 98 10.05 6.91 14.38
N PRO A 99 11.20 6.25 14.58
CA PRO A 99 12.44 6.96 14.82
C PRO A 99 12.70 8.03 13.74
N LYS A 100 13.06 9.24 14.15
CA LYS A 100 13.21 10.40 13.25
C LYS A 100 14.07 10.09 12.03
N LYS A 101 15.12 9.31 12.20
CA LYS A 101 16.00 8.87 11.11
C LYS A 101 15.28 7.99 10.06
N MET A 102 14.31 7.19 10.49
CA MET A 102 13.45 6.43 9.56
C MET A 102 12.42 7.31 8.88
N GLN A 103 11.93 8.36 9.56
CA GLN A 103 11.03 9.34 8.96
C GLN A 103 11.73 10.09 7.83
N ASP A 104 12.93 10.62 8.07
CA ASP A 104 13.72 11.38 7.08
C ASP A 104 14.06 10.51 5.85
N GLU A 105 14.40 9.24 6.05
CA GLU A 105 14.68 8.28 4.98
C GLU A 105 13.41 7.93 4.21
N TYR A 106 12.30 7.69 4.91
CA TYR A 106 10.98 7.42 4.34
C TYR A 106 10.48 8.58 3.49
N GLU A 107 10.51 9.82 4.02
CA GLU A 107 10.11 11.01 3.27
C GLU A 107 10.94 11.19 2.01
N ARG A 108 12.27 11.02 2.10
CA ARG A 108 13.17 11.13 0.94
C ARG A 108 12.83 10.16 -0.18
N ILE A 109 12.43 8.96 0.16
CA ILE A 109 12.15 7.90 -0.80
C ILE A 109 10.71 7.99 -1.30
N TRP A 110 9.76 8.26 -0.40
CA TRP A 110 8.35 8.45 -0.74
C TRP A 110 8.18 9.58 -1.77
N HIS A 111 8.78 10.73 -1.53
CA HIS A 111 8.69 11.85 -2.46
C HIS A 111 9.38 11.61 -3.80
N ARG A 112 10.45 10.81 -3.86
CA ARG A 112 11.19 10.60 -5.12
C ARG A 112 10.58 9.54 -6.02
N CYS A 113 10.12 8.43 -5.47
CA CYS A 113 9.69 7.26 -6.25
C CYS A 113 8.17 7.10 -6.25
N CYS A 114 7.53 7.20 -5.09
CA CYS A 114 6.15 6.76 -4.97
C CYS A 114 5.12 7.73 -5.55
N GLU A 115 5.35 9.04 -5.52
CA GLU A 115 4.37 10.02 -6.01
C GLU A 115 4.19 9.92 -7.53
N LYS A 116 5.28 9.84 -8.27
CA LYS A 116 5.23 9.70 -9.72
C LYS A 116 4.56 8.39 -10.12
N GLU A 117 5.00 7.29 -9.52
CA GLU A 117 4.45 5.95 -9.82
C GLU A 117 2.99 5.81 -9.40
N ARG A 118 2.60 6.37 -8.25
CA ARG A 118 1.20 6.45 -7.82
C ARG A 118 0.35 7.19 -8.85
N ASN A 119 0.80 8.34 -9.30
CA ASN A 119 0.09 9.13 -10.30
C ASN A 119 -0.04 8.39 -11.63
N GLU A 120 1.02 7.71 -12.09
CA GLU A 120 0.99 6.88 -13.29
C GLU A 120 -0.02 5.71 -13.17
N ILE A 121 -0.10 5.07 -12.01
CA ILE A 121 -1.07 4.00 -11.72
C ILE A 121 -2.49 4.56 -11.78
N LEU A 122 -2.77 5.66 -11.06
CA LEU A 122 -4.09 6.28 -11.02
C LEU A 122 -4.52 6.76 -12.41
N ASP A 123 -3.62 7.41 -13.16
CA ASP A 123 -3.90 7.87 -14.53
C ASP A 123 -4.20 6.70 -15.48
N SER A 124 -3.49 5.58 -15.34
CA SER A 124 -3.75 4.39 -16.14
C SER A 124 -5.13 3.79 -15.88
N ILE A 125 -5.56 3.73 -14.61
CA ILE A 125 -6.91 3.27 -14.25
C ILE A 125 -7.98 4.20 -14.83
N VAL A 126 -7.80 5.51 -14.63
CA VAL A 126 -8.74 6.53 -15.12
C VAL A 126 -8.84 6.54 -16.64
N ALA A 127 -7.73 6.32 -17.35
CA ALA A 127 -7.71 6.28 -18.82
C ALA A 127 -8.65 5.21 -19.41
N ASP A 128 -8.80 4.07 -18.74
CA ASP A 128 -9.75 3.05 -19.15
C ASP A 128 -11.19 3.51 -18.96
N GLY A 129 -11.51 4.13 -17.85
CA GLY A 129 -12.84 4.70 -17.61
C GLY A 129 -13.21 5.81 -18.60
N VAL A 130 -12.22 6.62 -19.02
CA VAL A 130 -12.43 7.62 -20.09
C VAL A 130 -12.70 6.94 -21.43
N ARG A 131 -11.91 5.91 -21.78
CA ARG A 131 -12.09 5.14 -23.03
C ARG A 131 -13.45 4.44 -23.09
N GLU A 132 -13.96 4.00 -21.96
CA GLU A 132 -15.27 3.37 -21.82
C GLU A 132 -16.43 4.37 -21.72
N GLY A 133 -16.13 5.67 -21.67
CA GLY A 133 -17.14 6.73 -21.57
C GLY A 133 -17.78 6.87 -20.16
N LEU A 134 -17.17 6.24 -19.16
CA LEU A 134 -17.61 6.25 -17.76
C LEU A 134 -17.06 7.44 -16.97
N VAL A 135 -15.92 7.97 -17.37
CA VAL A 135 -15.23 9.10 -16.73
C VAL A 135 -15.33 10.34 -17.62
N ARG A 136 -15.95 11.40 -17.09
CA ARG A 136 -16.13 12.69 -17.76
C ARG A 136 -15.47 13.85 -17.02
N GLU A 137 -15.13 13.67 -15.73
CA GLU A 137 -14.42 14.69 -14.98
C GLU A 137 -13.10 15.03 -15.70
N GLU A 138 -12.89 16.32 -15.99
CA GLU A 138 -11.72 16.77 -16.76
C GLU A 138 -10.51 17.10 -15.87
N ASN A 139 -10.74 17.45 -14.60
CA ASN A 139 -9.67 17.81 -13.69
C ASN A 139 -8.89 16.58 -13.24
N VAL A 140 -7.62 16.52 -13.60
CA VAL A 140 -6.72 15.39 -13.30
C VAL A 140 -6.60 15.13 -11.80
N PHE A 141 -6.54 16.18 -10.97
CA PHE A 141 -6.47 16.02 -9.52
C PHE A 141 -7.75 15.37 -8.96
N LEU A 142 -8.94 15.84 -9.41
CA LEU A 142 -10.21 15.29 -8.95
C LEU A 142 -10.39 13.83 -9.38
N ARG A 143 -9.95 13.46 -10.59
CA ARG A 143 -9.96 12.07 -11.05
C ARG A 143 -9.14 11.16 -10.14
N ARG A 144 -7.89 11.54 -9.87
CA ARG A 144 -6.99 10.79 -8.99
C ARG A 144 -7.55 10.72 -7.58
N ALA A 145 -7.99 11.84 -7.03
CA ALA A 145 -8.55 11.93 -5.69
C ALA A 145 -9.81 11.07 -5.52
N ALA A 146 -10.68 11.00 -6.52
CA ALA A 146 -11.86 10.14 -6.50
C ALA A 146 -11.48 8.67 -6.36
N VAL A 147 -10.57 8.17 -7.21
CA VAL A 147 -10.11 6.78 -7.15
C VAL A 147 -9.40 6.49 -5.83
N GLU A 148 -8.46 7.33 -5.45
CA GLU A 148 -7.64 7.15 -4.24
C GLU A 148 -8.50 7.13 -2.96
N THR A 149 -9.45 8.07 -2.83
CA THR A 149 -10.32 8.13 -1.65
C THR A 149 -11.26 6.94 -1.55
N GLN A 150 -11.83 6.47 -2.65
CA GLN A 150 -12.72 5.32 -2.63
C GLN A 150 -11.96 4.02 -2.32
N LEU A 151 -10.78 3.82 -2.88
CA LEU A 151 -9.93 2.67 -2.54
C LEU A 151 -9.42 2.75 -1.10
N SER A 152 -9.18 3.95 -0.57
CA SER A 152 -8.83 4.15 0.85
C SER A 152 -9.97 3.72 1.78
N VAL A 153 -11.23 3.97 1.41
CA VAL A 153 -12.39 3.48 2.18
C VAL A 153 -12.37 1.95 2.27
N TYR A 154 -12.12 1.27 1.13
CA TYR A 154 -12.02 -0.19 1.12
C TYR A 154 -10.87 -0.68 1.99
N PHE A 155 -9.71 -0.07 1.87
CA PHE A 155 -8.55 -0.40 2.69
C PHE A 155 -8.82 -0.27 4.20
N MET A 156 -9.45 0.84 4.62
CA MET A 156 -9.82 1.06 6.02
C MET A 156 -10.80 0.00 6.54
N TYR A 157 -11.77 -0.36 5.72
CA TYR A 157 -12.69 -1.46 6.03
C TYR A 157 -11.93 -2.78 6.26
N ARG A 158 -10.97 -3.14 5.38
CA ARG A 158 -10.19 -4.37 5.50
C ARG A 158 -9.31 -4.40 6.75
N ILE A 159 -8.69 -3.27 7.10
CA ILE A 159 -7.93 -3.13 8.36
C ILE A 159 -8.84 -3.32 9.58
N ALA A 160 -10.03 -2.74 9.57
CA ALA A 160 -10.99 -2.87 10.67
C ALA A 160 -11.51 -4.32 10.80
N ALA A 161 -11.79 -4.98 9.69
CA ALA A 161 -12.21 -6.38 9.66
C ALA A 161 -11.10 -7.33 10.19
N GLU A 162 -9.84 -7.09 9.82
CA GLU A 162 -8.69 -7.86 10.34
C GLU A 162 -8.53 -7.70 11.86
N LYS A 163 -8.86 -6.53 12.39
CA LYS A 163 -8.89 -6.27 13.85
C LYS A 163 -10.12 -6.85 14.56
N LYS A 164 -10.99 -7.55 13.84
CA LYS A 164 -12.25 -8.12 14.36
C LYS A 164 -13.16 -7.07 15.01
N LEU A 165 -13.13 -5.86 14.50
CA LEU A 165 -14.11 -4.85 14.90
C LEU A 165 -15.48 -5.26 14.36
N GLU A 166 -16.54 -5.05 15.15
CA GLU A 166 -17.91 -5.27 14.69
C GLU A 166 -18.23 -4.28 13.57
N ILE A 167 -18.33 -4.80 12.35
CA ILE A 167 -18.70 -4.03 11.18
C ILE A 167 -19.91 -4.75 10.56
N ASP A 168 -21.06 -4.10 10.61
CA ASP A 168 -22.29 -4.58 9.96
C ASP A 168 -22.30 -4.19 8.47
N LEU A 169 -21.32 -4.72 7.72
CA LEU A 169 -21.15 -4.45 6.31
C LEU A 169 -20.45 -5.61 5.61
N GLU A 170 -21.08 -6.15 4.56
CA GLU A 170 -20.50 -7.20 3.74
C GLU A 170 -19.51 -6.65 2.71
N SER A 171 -18.44 -7.40 2.44
CA SER A 171 -17.38 -7.00 1.51
C SER A 171 -17.90 -6.75 0.10
N ASP A 172 -18.76 -7.63 -0.42
CA ASP A 172 -19.31 -7.54 -1.78
C ASP A 172 -20.21 -6.30 -1.92
N PHE A 173 -21.01 -6.02 -0.90
CA PHE A 173 -21.82 -4.79 -0.88
C PHE A 173 -20.92 -3.54 -0.92
N LEU A 174 -19.83 -3.53 -0.15
CA LEU A 174 -18.92 -2.38 -0.11
C LEU A 174 -18.19 -2.20 -1.45
N ARG A 175 -17.79 -3.27 -2.12
CA ARG A 175 -17.15 -3.22 -3.44
C ARG A 175 -18.08 -2.54 -4.46
N GLU A 176 -19.32 -3.01 -4.53
CA GLU A 176 -20.33 -2.42 -5.42
C GLU A 176 -20.67 -0.97 -5.05
N TYR A 177 -20.74 -0.64 -3.77
CA TYR A 177 -20.96 0.71 -3.28
C TYR A 177 -19.83 1.67 -3.71
N ILE A 178 -18.58 1.24 -3.56
CA ILE A 178 -17.40 2.00 -3.98
C ILE A 178 -17.42 2.25 -5.48
N TYR A 179 -17.67 1.23 -6.28
CA TYR A 179 -17.73 1.36 -7.72
C TYR A 179 -18.82 2.35 -8.16
N ARG A 180 -20.02 2.24 -7.61
CA ARG A 180 -21.10 3.20 -7.89
C ARG A 180 -20.76 4.64 -7.47
N ASN A 181 -20.06 4.82 -6.37
CA ASN A 181 -19.60 6.15 -5.96
C ASN A 181 -18.53 6.71 -6.91
N LEU A 182 -17.60 5.87 -7.36
CA LEU A 182 -16.63 6.27 -8.40
C LEU A 182 -17.34 6.81 -9.64
N LEU A 183 -18.35 6.09 -10.14
CA LEU A 183 -19.12 6.53 -11.32
C LEU A 183 -19.85 7.84 -11.08
N LYS A 184 -20.34 8.13 -9.86
CA LYS A 184 -20.97 9.42 -9.52
C LYS A 184 -19.97 10.57 -9.43
N LEU A 185 -18.75 10.29 -8.96
CA LEU A 185 -17.71 11.31 -8.79
C LEU A 185 -17.01 11.65 -10.10
N LEU A 186 -16.96 10.70 -11.02
CA LEU A 186 -16.19 10.78 -12.26
C LEU A 186 -17.06 10.97 -13.52
N GLY A 187 -18.34 10.62 -13.47
CA GLY A 187 -19.31 10.74 -14.57
C GLY A 187 -20.10 12.02 -14.50
#